data_867160a05c6f4f56815454c29d8b1353
#
_entry.id   867160a05c6f4f56815454c29d8b1353
#
_cell.length_a   1.000
_cell.length_b   1.000
_cell.length_c   1.000
_cell.angle_alpha   90.00
_cell.angle_beta   90.00
_cell.angle_gamma   90.00
#
_symmetry.space_group_name_H-M   'P 1'
#
loop_
_entity.id
_entity.type
_entity.pdbx_description
1 polymer ?
#
loop_
_entity_poly.entity_id
_entity_poly.type
_entity_poly.pdbx_seq_one_letter_code
_entity_poly.pdbx_strand_id
1 'polypeptide(L)'
;MQLIHGNAMLGQSCHCRNIRTVRATMESGRPDILGCHLEGPFLALARKGAHDPECLKDPVPDIVDKMLEASGADPASGKLGCIRQITIAPELPHGISAIRQFAAAGVVPAVGHCDADYETAKAGFDAGAGIMTHMFNAMNGLHHREPGPIPAAVEDPRVTIELINDGFHVQDPMVSLSFRFAPHRTAFVTDAMAATDCPDGAYKLGALDVNVVGGHEIGRAHV
;
A
#
# COMPACT_ATOMS: atom_id res chain seq x y z
N MET A 1 -18.12 -3.54 -6.56
CA MET A 1 -16.93 -3.07 -7.34
C MET A 1 -15.72 -3.33 -6.45
N GLN A 2 -14.76 -4.10 -6.94
CA GLN A 2 -13.61 -4.55 -6.14
C GLN A 2 -12.29 -4.09 -6.76
N LEU A 3 -11.36 -3.60 -5.92
CA LEU A 3 -9.94 -3.59 -6.25
C LEU A 3 -9.37 -4.96 -5.90
N ILE A 4 -8.59 -5.54 -6.79
CA ILE A 4 -7.83 -6.75 -6.47
C ILE A 4 -6.56 -6.31 -5.76
N HIS A 5 -6.49 -6.61 -4.46
CA HIS A 5 -5.30 -6.34 -3.66
C HIS A 5 -4.21 -7.34 -4.03
N GLY A 6 -3.01 -6.86 -4.29
CA GLY A 6 -1.84 -7.68 -4.60
C GLY A 6 -0.66 -7.27 -3.74
N ASN A 7 -0.29 -8.12 -2.79
CA ASN A 7 0.88 -7.91 -1.95
C ASN A 7 2.18 -8.24 -2.71
N ALA A 8 3.28 -7.58 -2.34
CA ALA A 8 4.62 -7.77 -2.89
C ALA A 8 5.26 -9.14 -2.59
N MET A 9 4.45 -10.16 -2.34
CA MET A 9 4.89 -11.50 -1.96
C MET A 9 5.45 -12.34 -3.11
N LEU A 10 5.46 -11.78 -4.32
CA LEU A 10 5.88 -12.50 -5.52
C LEU A 10 6.98 -11.70 -6.23
N GLY A 11 8.07 -12.35 -6.56
CA GLY A 11 9.22 -11.72 -7.25
C GLY A 11 8.84 -10.91 -8.51
N GLN A 12 9.73 -10.04 -8.96
CA GLN A 12 9.52 -9.02 -10.00
C GLN A 12 8.77 -9.51 -11.26
N SER A 13 9.07 -10.73 -11.73
CA SER A 13 8.36 -11.34 -12.86
C SER A 13 6.89 -11.65 -12.56
N CYS A 14 6.56 -11.86 -11.27
CA CYS A 14 5.21 -12.17 -10.82
C CYS A 14 4.34 -10.91 -10.72
N HIS A 15 4.88 -9.75 -10.32
CA HIS A 15 4.12 -8.49 -10.29
C HIS A 15 3.59 -8.14 -11.68
N CYS A 16 4.45 -8.09 -12.69
CA CYS A 16 4.02 -7.81 -14.06
C CYS A 16 3.05 -8.88 -14.59
N ARG A 17 3.22 -10.15 -14.22
CA ARG A 17 2.27 -11.21 -14.58
C ARG A 17 0.90 -10.98 -13.97
N ASN A 18 0.84 -10.70 -12.67
CA ASN A 18 -0.41 -10.44 -11.95
C ASN A 18 -1.12 -9.20 -12.50
N ILE A 19 -0.38 -8.13 -12.74
CA ILE A 19 -0.90 -6.90 -13.37
C ILE A 19 -1.55 -7.23 -14.72
N ARG A 20 -0.86 -7.99 -15.59
CA ARG A 20 -1.41 -8.40 -16.90
C ARG A 20 -2.65 -9.28 -16.75
N THR A 21 -2.70 -10.17 -15.75
CA THR A 21 -3.88 -11.00 -15.47
C THR A 21 -5.08 -10.14 -15.06
N VAL A 22 -4.90 -9.20 -14.14
CA VAL A 22 -5.96 -8.27 -13.74
C VAL A 22 -6.45 -7.45 -14.94
N ARG A 23 -5.52 -6.92 -15.73
CA ARG A 23 -5.84 -6.19 -16.97
C ARG A 23 -6.68 -7.03 -17.92
N ALA A 24 -6.23 -8.24 -18.24
CA ALA A 24 -6.97 -9.15 -19.14
C ALA A 24 -8.38 -9.48 -18.62
N THR A 25 -8.50 -9.64 -17.28
CA THR A 25 -9.80 -9.91 -16.66
C THR A 25 -10.73 -8.69 -16.76
N MET A 26 -10.22 -7.47 -16.57
CA MET A 26 -11.00 -6.25 -16.80
C MET A 26 -11.44 -6.11 -18.27
N GLU A 27 -10.52 -6.35 -19.20
CA GLU A 27 -10.78 -6.28 -20.64
C GLU A 27 -11.78 -7.35 -21.12
N SER A 28 -11.96 -8.46 -20.38
CA SER A 28 -12.96 -9.49 -20.66
C SER A 28 -14.40 -9.10 -20.30
N GLY A 29 -14.62 -7.87 -19.82
CA GLY A 29 -15.94 -7.35 -19.52
C GLY A 29 -16.43 -7.64 -18.09
N ARG A 30 -15.54 -7.84 -17.12
CA ARG A 30 -15.87 -7.94 -15.69
C ARG A 30 -15.99 -6.54 -15.09
N PRO A 31 -17.20 -5.94 -15.04
CA PRO A 31 -17.41 -4.57 -14.58
C PRO A 31 -17.27 -4.42 -13.07
N ASP A 32 -17.20 -5.52 -12.34
CA ASP A 32 -17.00 -5.60 -10.89
C ASP A 32 -15.54 -5.38 -10.48
N ILE A 33 -14.58 -5.49 -11.42
CA ILE A 33 -13.15 -5.29 -11.17
C ILE A 33 -12.75 -3.89 -11.60
N LEU A 34 -12.35 -3.05 -10.64
CA LEU A 34 -11.89 -1.67 -10.87
C LEU A 34 -10.43 -1.59 -11.32
N GLY A 35 -9.62 -2.57 -10.92
CA GLY A 35 -8.20 -2.61 -11.13
C GLY A 35 -7.47 -3.34 -10.02
N CYS A 36 -6.17 -3.10 -9.88
CA CYS A 36 -5.38 -3.61 -8.77
C CYS A 36 -4.87 -2.48 -7.87
N HIS A 37 -4.83 -2.78 -6.59
CA HIS A 37 -4.07 -2.09 -5.57
C HIS A 37 -2.81 -2.91 -5.31
N LEU A 38 -1.65 -2.31 -5.43
CA LEU A 38 -0.36 -2.93 -5.17
C LEU A 38 0.21 -2.42 -3.85
N GLU A 39 0.55 -3.33 -2.96
CA GLU A 39 1.32 -3.02 -1.77
C GLU A 39 2.77 -3.45 -2.01
N GLY A 40 3.60 -2.49 -2.33
CA GLY A 40 4.96 -2.72 -2.81
C GLY A 40 5.04 -3.12 -4.30
N PRO A 41 6.23 -3.53 -4.76
CA PRO A 41 7.42 -4.01 -4.03
C PRO A 41 8.31 -2.92 -3.39
N PHE A 42 7.96 -1.68 -3.47
CA PHE A 42 8.78 -0.51 -3.12
C PHE A 42 8.57 -0.11 -1.66
N LEU A 43 8.87 -1.05 -0.73
CA LEU A 43 8.67 -0.90 0.70
C LEU A 43 10.01 -0.90 1.43
N ALA A 44 10.09 -0.18 2.55
CA ALA A 44 11.28 -0.15 3.39
C ALA A 44 11.51 -1.52 4.06
N LEU A 45 12.73 -2.03 4.01
CA LEU A 45 13.08 -3.31 4.64
C LEU A 45 12.79 -3.29 6.15
N ALA A 46 13.06 -2.16 6.81
CA ALA A 46 12.80 -1.98 8.25
C ALA A 46 11.30 -2.00 8.59
N ARG A 47 10.44 -1.74 7.61
CA ARG A 47 8.98 -1.65 7.75
C ARG A 47 8.25 -2.64 6.85
N LYS A 48 8.89 -3.73 6.49
CA LYS A 48 8.36 -4.72 5.56
C LYS A 48 7.07 -5.42 6.02
N GLY A 49 6.77 -5.41 7.32
CA GLY A 49 5.66 -6.17 7.87
C GLY A 49 5.76 -7.66 7.52
N ALA A 50 4.73 -8.22 6.94
CA ALA A 50 4.67 -9.62 6.50
C ALA A 50 5.28 -9.86 5.10
N HIS A 51 5.82 -8.84 4.43
CA HIS A 51 6.39 -9.01 3.10
C HIS A 51 7.72 -9.76 3.13
N ASP A 52 7.93 -10.61 2.10
CA ASP A 52 9.20 -11.31 1.90
C ASP A 52 10.29 -10.30 1.50
N PRO A 53 11.39 -10.20 2.28
CA PRO A 53 12.49 -9.28 1.98
C PRO A 53 13.08 -9.47 0.58
N GLU A 54 13.09 -10.69 0.05
CA GLU A 54 13.65 -10.98 -1.27
C GLU A 54 12.81 -10.38 -2.41
N CYS A 55 11.53 -10.10 -2.13
CA CYS A 55 10.61 -9.49 -3.08
C CYS A 55 10.67 -7.97 -3.09
N LEU A 56 11.29 -7.34 -2.08
CA LEU A 56 11.41 -5.89 -2.01
C LEU A 56 12.43 -5.36 -3.03
N LYS A 57 12.13 -4.21 -3.60
CA LYS A 57 12.95 -3.58 -4.64
C LYS A 57 12.96 -2.06 -4.47
N ASP A 58 14.04 -1.45 -4.92
CA ASP A 58 14.04 0.00 -5.14
C ASP A 58 13.21 0.34 -6.39
N PRO A 59 12.47 1.44 -6.35
CA PRO A 59 11.64 1.88 -7.48
C PRO A 59 12.47 2.55 -8.59
N VAL A 60 13.42 1.81 -9.14
CA VAL A 60 14.23 2.31 -10.26
C VAL A 60 13.35 2.51 -11.50
N PRO A 61 13.63 3.52 -12.35
CA PRO A 61 12.77 3.89 -13.48
C PRO A 61 12.38 2.70 -14.38
N ASP A 62 13.34 1.83 -14.71
CA ASP A 62 13.10 0.65 -15.56
C ASP A 62 12.05 -0.32 -14.99
N ILE A 63 11.98 -0.45 -13.66
CA ILE A 63 10.96 -1.30 -13.00
C ILE A 63 9.59 -0.60 -13.05
N VAL A 64 9.55 0.69 -12.75
CA VAL A 64 8.32 1.49 -12.80
C VAL A 64 7.74 1.48 -14.21
N ASP A 65 8.56 1.71 -15.23
CA ASP A 65 8.15 1.69 -16.65
C ASP A 65 7.54 0.33 -17.03
N LYS A 66 8.19 -0.78 -16.66
CA LYS A 66 7.67 -2.14 -16.93
C LYS A 66 6.34 -2.42 -16.24
N MET A 67 6.13 -1.89 -15.03
CA MET A 67 4.86 -2.04 -14.31
C MET A 67 3.76 -1.23 -14.98
N LEU A 68 4.03 0.01 -15.37
CA LEU A 68 3.09 0.86 -16.09
C LEU A 68 2.73 0.29 -17.46
N GLU A 69 3.71 -0.20 -18.22
CA GLU A 69 3.49 -0.90 -19.49
C GLU A 69 2.59 -2.15 -19.29
N ALA A 70 2.92 -2.99 -18.29
CA ALA A 70 2.12 -4.17 -17.95
C ALA A 70 0.67 -3.82 -17.62
N SER A 71 0.45 -2.68 -16.95
CA SER A 71 -0.88 -2.18 -16.59
C SER A 71 -1.71 -1.72 -17.78
N GLY A 72 -1.06 -1.42 -18.91
CA GLY A 72 -1.68 -0.84 -20.09
C GLY A 72 -1.95 0.65 -19.98
N ALA A 73 -1.30 1.33 -19.04
CA ALA A 73 -1.31 2.79 -18.97
C ALA A 73 -0.62 3.38 -20.21
N ASP A 74 -1.19 4.44 -20.74
CA ASP A 74 -0.57 5.25 -21.78
C ASP A 74 -0.77 6.74 -21.44
N PRO A 75 0.18 7.33 -20.72
CA PRO A 75 0.09 8.72 -20.31
C PRO A 75 -0.03 9.70 -21.50
N ALA A 76 0.52 9.34 -22.66
CA ALA A 76 0.48 10.21 -23.84
C ALA A 76 -0.95 10.36 -24.40
N SER A 77 -1.76 9.30 -24.31
CA SER A 77 -3.18 9.32 -24.73
C SER A 77 -4.15 9.59 -23.57
N GLY A 78 -3.64 9.69 -22.33
CA GLY A 78 -4.47 9.77 -21.12
C GLY A 78 -5.17 8.46 -20.75
N LYS A 79 -4.78 7.33 -21.34
CA LYS A 79 -5.35 6.03 -21.04
C LYS A 79 -4.86 5.55 -19.68
N LEU A 80 -5.79 5.31 -18.76
CA LEU A 80 -5.49 4.71 -17.46
C LEU A 80 -5.20 3.21 -17.59
N GLY A 81 -4.18 2.74 -16.86
CA GLY A 81 -3.89 1.31 -16.72
C GLY A 81 -4.80 0.64 -15.69
N CYS A 82 -4.57 -0.67 -15.47
CA CYS A 82 -5.29 -1.42 -14.44
C CYS A 82 -4.75 -1.19 -13.02
N ILE A 83 -3.53 -0.64 -12.85
CA ILE A 83 -3.04 -0.24 -11.51
C ILE A 83 -3.81 1.02 -11.10
N ARG A 84 -4.50 0.96 -9.96
CA ARG A 84 -5.26 2.11 -9.42
C ARG A 84 -4.59 2.74 -8.23
N GLN A 85 -3.94 1.93 -7.41
CA GLN A 85 -3.23 2.36 -6.20
C GLN A 85 -1.93 1.58 -6.07
N ILE A 86 -0.90 2.22 -5.51
CA ILE A 86 0.36 1.56 -5.16
C ILE A 86 0.95 2.17 -3.89
N THR A 87 1.29 1.32 -2.90
CA THR A 87 2.01 1.75 -1.70
C THR A 87 3.50 1.79 -1.97
N ILE A 88 4.14 2.92 -1.61
CA ILE A 88 5.57 3.20 -1.83
C ILE A 88 6.15 3.86 -0.57
N ALA A 89 7.31 3.39 -0.15
CA ALA A 89 8.15 4.05 0.85
C ALA A 89 8.93 5.22 0.19
N PRO A 90 8.62 6.48 0.54
CA PRO A 90 9.16 7.65 -0.16
C PRO A 90 10.66 7.85 0.06
N GLU A 91 11.24 7.32 1.15
CA GLU A 91 12.66 7.40 1.48
C GLU A 91 13.56 6.49 0.66
N LEU A 92 12.99 5.52 -0.06
CA LEU A 92 13.79 4.64 -0.92
C LEU A 92 14.50 5.42 -2.03
N PRO A 93 15.66 4.92 -2.50
CA PRO A 93 16.29 5.45 -3.71
C PRO A 93 15.26 5.52 -4.85
N HIS A 94 15.11 6.69 -5.46
CA HIS A 94 14.07 6.99 -6.48
C HIS A 94 12.61 7.01 -5.98
N GLY A 95 12.31 6.85 -4.68
CA GLY A 95 10.96 6.79 -4.14
C GLY A 95 10.08 7.97 -4.56
N ILE A 96 10.57 9.20 -4.33
CA ILE A 96 9.87 10.44 -4.71
C ILE A 96 9.65 10.54 -6.22
N SER A 97 10.63 10.13 -7.03
CA SER A 97 10.48 10.18 -8.50
C SER A 97 9.47 9.14 -8.99
N ALA A 98 9.44 7.96 -8.40
CA ALA A 98 8.46 6.92 -8.70
C ALA A 98 7.03 7.34 -8.33
N ILE A 99 6.84 7.95 -7.15
CA ILE A 99 5.54 8.54 -6.76
C ILE A 99 5.05 9.49 -7.84
N ARG A 100 5.91 10.42 -8.29
CA ARG A 100 5.55 11.38 -9.34
C ARG A 100 5.21 10.69 -10.66
N GLN A 101 5.97 9.66 -11.03
CA GLN A 101 5.76 8.90 -12.27
C GLN A 101 4.43 8.13 -12.25
N PHE A 102 4.11 7.43 -11.16
CA PHE A 102 2.82 6.76 -11.02
C PHE A 102 1.66 7.75 -11.01
N ALA A 103 1.78 8.87 -10.28
CA ALA A 103 0.75 9.91 -10.26
C ALA A 103 0.50 10.48 -11.67
N ALA A 104 1.55 10.75 -12.44
CA ALA A 104 1.44 11.22 -13.82
C ALA A 104 0.75 10.20 -14.76
N ALA A 105 0.84 8.90 -14.43
CA ALA A 105 0.16 7.82 -15.16
C ALA A 105 -1.29 7.58 -14.67
N GLY A 106 -1.81 8.42 -13.76
CA GLY A 106 -3.17 8.30 -13.22
C GLY A 106 -3.36 7.20 -12.17
N VAL A 107 -2.26 6.67 -11.63
CA VAL A 107 -2.28 5.81 -10.45
C VAL A 107 -2.30 6.69 -9.21
N VAL A 108 -2.94 6.29 -8.14
CA VAL A 108 -2.88 6.95 -6.84
C VAL A 108 -1.75 6.34 -6.01
N PRO A 109 -0.59 7.01 -5.87
CA PRO A 109 0.44 6.53 -4.96
C PRO A 109 -0.01 6.74 -3.51
N ALA A 110 0.38 5.80 -2.65
CA ALA A 110 0.16 5.86 -1.21
C ALA A 110 1.50 5.79 -0.47
N VAL A 111 1.66 6.59 0.58
CA VAL A 111 2.81 6.51 1.49
C VAL A 111 2.50 5.48 2.57
N GLY A 112 3.34 4.47 2.70
CA GLY A 112 3.21 3.42 3.71
C GLY A 112 4.36 2.44 3.67
N HIS A 113 4.42 1.53 4.64
CA HIS A 113 5.56 0.63 4.82
C HIS A 113 6.89 1.36 4.73
N CYS A 114 6.99 2.49 5.45
CA CYS A 114 8.08 3.44 5.31
C CYS A 114 8.72 3.77 6.66
N ASP A 115 10.01 4.00 6.62
CA ASP A 115 10.79 4.54 7.75
C ASP A 115 11.01 6.06 7.60
N ALA A 116 10.16 6.70 6.79
CA ALA A 116 10.23 8.11 6.47
C ALA A 116 10.07 8.99 7.71
N ASP A 117 10.83 10.08 7.75
CA ASP A 117 10.57 11.20 8.63
C ASP A 117 9.44 12.10 8.07
N TYR A 118 9.13 13.16 8.81
CA TYR A 118 8.10 14.12 8.41
C TYR A 118 8.38 14.78 7.04
N GLU A 119 9.60 15.26 6.84
CA GLU A 119 9.97 15.99 5.61
C GLU A 119 9.97 15.07 4.38
N THR A 120 10.43 13.85 4.54
CA THR A 120 10.44 12.86 3.47
C THR A 120 9.02 12.43 3.10
N ALA A 121 8.16 12.20 4.08
CA ALA A 121 6.76 11.88 3.84
C ALA A 121 6.02 13.04 3.17
N LYS A 122 6.26 14.27 3.65
CA LYS A 122 5.72 15.49 3.05
C LYS A 122 6.13 15.62 1.58
N ALA A 123 7.41 15.39 1.27
CA ALA A 123 7.89 15.39 -0.11
C ALA A 123 7.19 14.33 -0.98
N GLY A 124 6.83 13.16 -0.41
CA GLY A 124 6.03 12.13 -1.06
C GLY A 124 4.62 12.62 -1.42
N PHE A 125 3.94 13.28 -0.51
CA PHE A 125 2.61 13.88 -0.76
C PHE A 125 2.70 15.04 -1.76
N ASP A 126 3.70 15.89 -1.65
CA ASP A 126 3.95 16.97 -2.62
C ASP A 126 4.28 16.44 -4.03
N ALA A 127 4.85 15.23 -4.12
CA ALA A 127 5.11 14.55 -5.39
C ALA A 127 3.86 13.92 -6.02
N GLY A 128 2.73 13.86 -5.31
CA GLY A 128 1.45 13.39 -5.83
C GLY A 128 0.86 12.15 -5.12
N ALA A 129 1.46 11.70 -4.02
CA ALA A 129 0.80 10.69 -3.20
C ALA A 129 -0.48 11.26 -2.59
N GLY A 130 -1.59 10.51 -2.70
CA GLY A 130 -2.90 10.94 -2.24
C GLY A 130 -3.47 10.10 -1.10
N ILE A 131 -2.71 9.10 -0.63
CA ILE A 131 -3.15 8.17 0.41
C ILE A 131 -2.01 7.94 1.41
N MET A 132 -2.35 7.79 2.69
CA MET A 132 -1.51 7.14 3.69
C MET A 132 -2.06 5.73 3.93
N THR A 133 -1.28 4.72 3.63
CA THR A 133 -1.64 3.32 3.80
C THR A 133 -1.69 2.97 5.28
N HIS A 134 -2.78 2.33 5.73
CA HIS A 134 -3.03 1.79 7.08
C HIS A 134 -2.25 2.49 8.20
N MET A 135 -2.54 3.79 8.40
CA MET A 135 -1.89 4.67 9.39
C MET A 135 -1.62 3.96 10.73
N PHE A 136 -0.46 4.19 11.30
CA PHE A 136 0.18 3.58 12.47
C PHE A 136 0.88 2.24 12.20
N ASN A 137 0.47 1.46 11.20
CA ASN A 137 1.05 0.14 10.94
C ASN A 137 2.22 0.25 9.97
N ALA A 138 3.31 -0.47 10.25
CA ALA A 138 4.52 -0.51 9.42
C ALA A 138 5.09 0.88 9.05
N MET A 139 5.11 1.80 10.02
CA MET A 139 5.66 3.15 9.88
C MET A 139 6.14 3.71 11.23
N ASN A 140 6.85 4.84 11.20
CA ASN A 140 7.21 5.55 12.41
C ASN A 140 5.96 6.13 13.08
N GLY A 141 5.83 5.90 14.39
CA GLY A 141 4.74 6.45 15.21
C GLY A 141 4.93 7.93 15.52
N LEU A 142 3.91 8.50 16.18
CA LEU A 142 3.98 9.90 16.64
C LEU A 142 4.96 10.05 17.80
N HIS A 143 6.01 10.84 17.60
CA HIS A 143 6.93 11.22 18.65
C HIS A 143 7.20 12.73 18.58
N HIS A 144 7.31 13.39 19.73
CA HIS A 144 7.35 14.86 19.82
C HIS A 144 8.60 15.52 19.20
N ARG A 145 9.68 14.77 18.95
CA ARG A 145 10.90 15.25 18.29
C ARG A 145 11.17 14.55 16.95
N GLU A 146 10.54 13.43 16.72
CA GLU A 146 10.64 12.60 15.51
C GLU A 146 9.23 12.22 15.08
N PRO A 147 8.45 13.17 14.53
CA PRO A 147 7.00 12.99 14.36
C PRO A 147 6.61 11.92 13.33
N GLY A 148 7.56 11.47 12.51
CA GLY A 148 7.30 10.47 11.46
C GLY A 148 6.38 10.97 10.35
N PRO A 149 5.81 10.07 9.54
CA PRO A 149 5.04 10.42 8.36
C PRO A 149 3.61 10.89 8.68
N ILE A 150 3.06 10.55 9.85
CA ILE A 150 1.64 10.76 10.17
C ILE A 150 1.24 12.23 10.15
N PRO A 151 1.97 13.18 10.78
CA PRO A 151 1.59 14.58 10.74
C PRO A 151 1.60 15.15 9.32
N ALA A 152 2.52 14.73 8.46
CA ALA A 152 2.55 15.18 7.07
C ALA A 152 1.26 14.80 6.30
N ALA A 153 0.71 13.61 6.54
CA ALA A 153 -0.57 13.20 5.97
C ALA A 153 -1.76 13.94 6.58
N VAL A 154 -1.71 14.20 7.90
CA VAL A 154 -2.79 14.89 8.61
C VAL A 154 -2.90 16.35 8.16
N GLU A 155 -1.78 17.02 7.97
CA GLU A 155 -1.73 18.44 7.56
C GLU A 155 -2.12 18.66 6.08
N ASP A 156 -1.96 17.65 5.23
CA ASP A 156 -2.31 17.76 3.81
C ASP A 156 -3.79 17.37 3.58
N PRO A 157 -4.68 18.33 3.27
CA PRO A 157 -6.10 18.05 3.08
C PRO A 157 -6.40 17.18 1.84
N ARG A 158 -5.44 16.97 0.96
CA ARG A 158 -5.58 16.12 -0.23
C ARG A 158 -5.43 14.63 0.10
N VAL A 159 -4.81 14.30 1.23
CA VAL A 159 -4.45 12.93 1.60
C VAL A 159 -5.60 12.23 2.30
N THR A 160 -6.01 11.09 1.78
CA THR A 160 -6.91 10.14 2.47
C THR A 160 -6.07 9.24 3.37
N ILE A 161 -6.56 8.99 4.58
CA ILE A 161 -5.90 8.14 5.57
C ILE A 161 -6.64 6.82 5.65
N GLU A 162 -5.96 5.73 5.30
CA GLU A 162 -6.48 4.39 5.52
C GLU A 162 -6.19 3.94 6.96
N LEU A 163 -7.13 3.20 7.56
CA LEU A 163 -7.05 2.72 8.93
C LEU A 163 -7.63 1.32 9.05
N ILE A 164 -6.89 0.38 9.63
CA ILE A 164 -7.39 -0.96 9.96
C ILE A 164 -8.11 -0.87 11.30
N ASN A 165 -9.40 -1.18 11.31
CA ASN A 165 -10.25 -1.11 12.51
C ASN A 165 -10.86 -2.48 12.84
N ASP A 166 -9.98 -3.42 13.15
CA ASP A 166 -10.34 -4.80 13.50
C ASP A 166 -10.28 -5.08 15.02
N GLY A 167 -9.96 -4.05 15.81
CA GLY A 167 -9.79 -4.14 17.27
C GLY A 167 -8.42 -4.65 17.72
N PHE A 168 -7.51 -4.99 16.79
CA PHE A 168 -6.17 -5.52 17.08
C PHE A 168 -5.05 -4.63 16.59
N HIS A 169 -5.10 -4.22 15.30
CA HIS A 169 -4.06 -3.38 14.70
C HIS A 169 -4.01 -1.99 15.32
N VAL A 170 -5.16 -1.41 15.63
CA VAL A 170 -5.25 -0.07 16.19
C VAL A 170 -6.24 -0.07 17.37
N GLN A 171 -5.81 0.42 18.52
CA GLN A 171 -6.64 0.54 19.72
C GLN A 171 -7.72 1.63 19.53
N ASP A 172 -8.91 1.43 20.11
CA ASP A 172 -10.06 2.33 19.97
C ASP A 172 -9.76 3.82 20.23
N PRO A 173 -8.96 4.20 21.25
CA PRO A 173 -8.58 5.60 21.45
C PRO A 173 -7.83 6.20 20.27
N MET A 174 -6.99 5.40 19.58
CA MET A 174 -6.22 5.85 18.42
C MET A 174 -7.12 5.93 17.17
N VAL A 175 -8.08 5.03 17.03
CA VAL A 175 -9.13 5.14 16.00
C VAL A 175 -9.89 6.46 16.17
N SER A 176 -10.36 6.74 17.39
CA SER A 176 -11.07 7.99 17.70
C SER A 176 -10.22 9.24 17.42
N LEU A 177 -8.92 9.17 17.72
CA LEU A 177 -7.98 10.25 17.48
C LEU A 177 -7.79 10.50 15.98
N SER A 178 -7.70 9.44 15.18
CA SER A 178 -7.57 9.52 13.72
C SER A 178 -8.71 10.32 13.08
N PHE A 179 -9.95 10.06 13.49
CA PHE A 179 -11.10 10.83 13.01
C PHE A 179 -11.08 12.30 13.42
N ARG A 180 -10.45 12.63 14.55
CA ARG A 180 -10.26 14.04 14.97
C ARG A 180 -9.14 14.72 14.18
N PHE A 181 -8.08 14.00 13.85
CA PHE A 181 -6.97 14.53 13.05
C PHE A 181 -7.36 14.78 11.60
N ALA A 182 -8.14 13.86 11.02
CA ALA A 182 -8.48 13.90 9.60
C ALA A 182 -9.99 13.68 9.39
N PRO A 183 -10.85 14.60 9.84
CA PRO A 183 -12.28 14.48 9.66
C PRO A 183 -12.61 14.40 8.17
N HIS A 184 -13.51 13.46 7.80
CA HIS A 184 -13.95 13.19 6.43
C HIS A 184 -12.87 12.66 5.45
N ARG A 185 -11.67 12.35 5.95
CA ARG A 185 -10.55 11.82 5.15
C ARG A 185 -10.02 10.47 5.66
N THR A 186 -10.64 9.90 6.69
CA THR A 186 -10.29 8.57 7.20
C THR A 186 -11.19 7.54 6.57
N ALA A 187 -10.60 6.52 5.94
CA ALA A 187 -11.27 5.40 5.33
C ALA A 187 -10.86 4.10 6.05
N PHE A 188 -11.83 3.26 6.38
CA PHE A 188 -11.52 1.94 6.90
C PHE A 188 -11.12 0.98 5.79
N VAL A 189 -10.06 0.23 6.05
CA VAL A 189 -9.60 -0.89 5.23
C VAL A 189 -9.51 -2.14 6.10
N THR A 190 -9.68 -3.31 5.51
CA THR A 190 -9.56 -4.57 6.22
C THR A 190 -8.13 -5.10 6.24
N ASP A 191 -7.36 -4.81 5.21
CA ASP A 191 -6.05 -5.42 4.94
C ASP A 191 -6.09 -6.96 5.10
N ALA A 192 -7.20 -7.54 4.66
CA ALA A 192 -7.55 -8.93 4.86
C ALA A 192 -6.66 -9.87 4.04
N MET A 193 -6.19 -10.94 4.68
CA MET A 193 -5.44 -12.00 4.03
C MET A 193 -6.35 -13.12 3.51
N ALA A 194 -5.77 -14.07 2.76
CA ALA A 194 -6.50 -15.20 2.16
C ALA A 194 -7.20 -16.14 3.18
N ALA A 195 -6.79 -16.12 4.45
CA ALA A 195 -7.40 -16.89 5.52
C ALA A 195 -8.54 -16.16 6.25
N THR A 196 -8.92 -14.97 5.80
CA THR A 196 -10.03 -14.21 6.39
C THR A 196 -11.32 -15.01 6.26
N ASP A 197 -12.08 -15.11 7.36
CA ASP A 197 -13.31 -15.87 7.47
C ASP A 197 -13.12 -17.39 7.25
N CYS A 198 -11.89 -17.89 7.40
CA CYS A 198 -11.58 -19.32 7.40
C CYS A 198 -11.52 -19.87 8.83
N PRO A 199 -11.70 -21.20 9.03
CA PRO A 199 -11.51 -21.83 10.33
C PRO A 199 -10.11 -21.61 10.90
N ASP A 200 -9.97 -21.73 12.23
CA ASP A 200 -8.66 -21.76 12.86
C ASP A 200 -7.76 -22.84 12.24
N GLY A 201 -6.49 -22.53 12.02
CA GLY A 201 -5.56 -23.46 11.40
C GLY A 201 -4.32 -22.80 10.82
N ALA A 202 -3.51 -23.62 10.15
CA ALA A 202 -2.29 -23.19 9.48
C ALA A 202 -2.59 -22.76 8.04
N TYR A 203 -2.11 -21.58 7.66
CA TYR A 203 -2.28 -20.99 6.34
C TYR A 203 -0.95 -20.46 5.81
N LYS A 204 -0.97 -19.98 4.57
CA LYS A 204 0.18 -19.30 3.99
C LYS A 204 -0.20 -17.88 3.57
N LEU A 205 0.68 -16.94 3.93
CA LEU A 205 0.65 -15.59 3.44
C LEU A 205 1.88 -15.41 2.53
N GLY A 206 1.71 -15.67 1.23
CA GLY A 206 2.84 -15.82 0.30
C GLY A 206 3.77 -16.97 0.68
N ALA A 207 5.04 -16.67 1.01
CA ALA A 207 6.02 -17.64 1.47
C ALA A 207 5.97 -17.88 2.99
N LEU A 208 5.26 -17.04 3.76
CA LEU A 208 5.19 -17.14 5.21
C LEU A 208 4.14 -18.14 5.66
N ASP A 209 4.50 -18.98 6.63
CA ASP A 209 3.55 -19.79 7.36
C ASP A 209 2.91 -18.95 8.46
N VAL A 210 1.57 -18.94 8.53
CA VAL A 210 0.79 -18.19 9.51
C VAL A 210 -0.23 -19.11 10.15
N ASN A 211 -0.56 -18.85 11.41
CA ASN A 211 -1.61 -19.57 12.12
C ASN A 211 -2.78 -18.63 12.41
N VAL A 212 -4.00 -19.11 12.20
CA VAL A 212 -5.22 -18.44 12.66
C VAL A 212 -5.69 -19.13 13.90
N VAL A 213 -5.91 -18.37 14.99
CA VAL A 213 -6.43 -18.88 16.28
C VAL A 213 -7.48 -17.89 16.80
N GLY A 214 -8.67 -18.38 17.05
CA GLY A 214 -9.80 -17.55 17.48
C GLY A 214 -10.19 -16.49 16.44
N GLY A 215 -10.00 -16.78 15.16
CA GLY A 215 -10.25 -15.85 14.06
C GLY A 215 -9.15 -14.80 13.85
N HIS A 216 -8.03 -14.90 14.60
CA HIS A 216 -6.91 -13.95 14.52
C HIS A 216 -5.67 -14.59 13.96
N GLU A 217 -4.98 -13.88 13.07
CA GLU A 217 -3.67 -14.29 12.60
C GLU A 217 -2.63 -14.09 13.69
N ILE A 218 -1.98 -15.19 14.08
CA ILE A 218 -0.85 -15.21 15.01
C ILE A 218 0.40 -15.53 14.20
N GLY A 219 1.42 -14.67 14.29
CA GLY A 219 2.71 -14.88 13.60
C GLY A 219 3.16 -13.73 12.73
N ARG A 220 2.34 -12.71 12.51
CA ARG A 220 2.85 -11.42 12.01
C ARG A 220 3.73 -10.80 13.08
N ALA A 221 4.94 -10.38 12.69
CA ALA A 221 5.70 -9.48 13.51
C ALA A 221 4.86 -8.20 13.69
N HIS A 222 4.41 -7.94 14.91
CA HIS A 222 3.88 -6.63 15.24
C HIS A 222 5.04 -5.64 15.08
N VAL A 223 5.01 -4.86 14.02
CA VAL A 223 5.98 -3.81 13.74
C VAL A 223 5.41 -2.48 14.19
#